data_ab963c426ce59c5b0d8096b31ab403bc
#
_entry.id   ab963c426ce59c5b0d8096b31ab403bc
#
_cell.length_a   1.000
_cell.length_b   1.000
_cell.length_c   1.000
_cell.angle_alpha   90.00
_cell.angle_beta   90.00
_cell.angle_gamma   90.00
#
_symmetry.space_group_name_H-M   'P 1'
#
loop_
_entity.id
_entity.type
_entity.pdbx_description
1 polymer ?
#
loop_
_entity_poly.entity_id
_entity_poly.type
_entity_poly.pdbx_seq_one_letter_code
_entity_poly.pdbx_strand_id
1 'polypeptide(L)'
;MKKVAIIGAGPAGIEAASILARNGVEVTLFEKSETPLKNLQDKAFLFPNFQNAQEIVDDLSGKLLTDGITSAFGIDIADVKWQGTEWKLVDSKEQTYVADAVLLATGYQVFDAHRKEELGYGIYKGVITSLDMEQMIKHGKILNANGDEPKRITFLQCVGSRDEKSGNHYCSKICCVTAVKQAIEVRKQLPKCEASVFYMDLRMWGQGFEEMYRTAQERYGVSFVRGRISEAAATFDGRVQLKSEDTLMGLPLKMTTDLLVLMVGMEASCGTKALGKSCDISGDYGFIRTVNPHLYDNETGKPGLFAAGTCKRPMSVSDSINDARSAALAIRDYLDTLPL
;
A
#
# COMPACT_ATOMS: atom_id res chain seq x y z
N MET A 1 1.09 -34.88 -3.74
CA MET A 1 1.34 -33.54 -4.33
C MET A 1 1.56 -32.59 -3.18
N LYS A 2 2.57 -31.72 -3.24
CA LYS A 2 2.86 -30.77 -2.16
C LYS A 2 1.82 -29.66 -2.12
N LYS A 3 1.44 -29.22 -0.92
CA LYS A 3 0.38 -28.23 -0.67
C LYS A 3 0.93 -26.96 -0.07
N VAL A 4 0.56 -25.82 -0.65
CA VAL A 4 0.93 -24.50 -0.15
C VAL A 4 -0.32 -23.68 0.16
N ALA A 5 -0.37 -23.12 1.36
CA ALA A 5 -1.37 -22.14 1.75
C ALA A 5 -0.80 -20.73 1.56
N ILE A 6 -1.51 -19.87 0.84
CA ILE A 6 -1.16 -18.44 0.68
C ILE A 6 -2.24 -17.62 1.34
N ILE A 7 -1.85 -16.72 2.26
CA ILE A 7 -2.77 -15.88 3.02
C ILE A 7 -2.70 -14.44 2.49
N GLY A 8 -3.72 -14.02 1.76
CA GLY A 8 -3.87 -12.72 1.11
C GLY A 8 -3.84 -12.80 -0.41
N ALA A 9 -4.95 -12.42 -1.07
CA ALA A 9 -5.09 -12.37 -2.52
C ALA A 9 -4.83 -10.95 -3.08
N GLY A 10 -3.77 -10.31 -2.59
CA GLY A 10 -3.19 -9.12 -3.20
C GLY A 10 -2.24 -9.48 -4.37
N PRO A 11 -1.59 -8.47 -5.00
CA PRO A 11 -0.66 -8.71 -6.11
C PRO A 11 0.42 -9.75 -5.81
N ALA A 12 1.00 -9.72 -4.60
CA ALA A 12 2.02 -10.68 -4.20
C ALA A 12 1.47 -12.11 -4.07
N GLY A 13 0.32 -12.29 -3.38
CA GLY A 13 -0.25 -13.61 -3.17
C GLY A 13 -0.66 -14.28 -4.48
N ILE A 14 -1.30 -13.54 -5.39
CA ILE A 14 -1.75 -14.07 -6.69
C ILE A 14 -0.56 -14.43 -7.59
N GLU A 15 0.46 -13.56 -7.65
CA GLU A 15 1.67 -13.87 -8.45
C GLU A 15 2.36 -15.14 -7.96
N ALA A 16 2.56 -15.26 -6.63
CA ALA A 16 3.17 -16.45 -6.04
C ALA A 16 2.32 -17.71 -6.28
N ALA A 17 0.99 -17.61 -6.12
CA ALA A 17 0.06 -18.72 -6.37
C ALA A 17 0.17 -19.24 -7.80
N SER A 18 0.15 -18.34 -8.78
CA SER A 18 0.26 -18.69 -10.20
C SER A 18 1.60 -19.38 -10.53
N ILE A 19 2.71 -18.89 -9.97
CA ILE A 19 4.02 -19.50 -10.21
C ILE A 19 4.09 -20.91 -9.60
N LEU A 20 3.67 -21.06 -8.34
CA LEU A 20 3.71 -22.35 -7.66
C LEU A 20 2.83 -23.39 -8.37
N ALA A 21 1.60 -23.02 -8.73
CA ALA A 21 0.66 -23.92 -9.41
C ALA A 21 1.20 -24.37 -10.78
N ARG A 22 1.77 -23.46 -11.58
CA ARG A 22 2.43 -23.82 -12.84
C ARG A 22 3.63 -24.76 -12.68
N ASN A 23 4.19 -24.84 -11.49
CA ASN A 23 5.28 -25.77 -11.14
C ASN A 23 4.75 -27.05 -10.42
N GLY A 24 3.46 -27.37 -10.53
CA GLY A 24 2.86 -28.61 -10.04
C GLY A 24 2.59 -28.65 -8.53
N VAL A 25 2.53 -27.49 -7.89
CA VAL A 25 2.18 -27.36 -6.47
C VAL A 25 0.67 -27.12 -6.35
N GLU A 26 0.01 -27.79 -5.42
CA GLU A 26 -1.39 -27.53 -5.07
C GLU A 26 -1.44 -26.29 -4.16
N VAL A 27 -2.11 -25.24 -4.59
CA VAL A 27 -2.18 -23.97 -3.87
C VAL A 27 -3.58 -23.66 -3.40
N THR A 28 -3.74 -23.37 -2.10
CA THR A 28 -4.97 -22.77 -1.57
C THR A 28 -4.68 -21.29 -1.25
N LEU A 29 -5.37 -20.39 -1.95
CA LEU A 29 -5.23 -18.95 -1.78
C LEU A 29 -6.39 -18.41 -0.94
N PHE A 30 -6.11 -18.00 0.28
CA PHE A 30 -7.08 -17.44 1.22
C PHE A 30 -7.12 -15.90 1.12
N GLU A 31 -8.31 -15.34 1.13
CA GLU A 31 -8.52 -13.88 1.21
C GLU A 31 -9.73 -13.60 2.12
N LYS A 32 -9.56 -12.68 3.06
CA LYS A 32 -10.62 -12.29 3.99
C LYS A 32 -11.77 -11.52 3.33
N SER A 33 -11.48 -10.81 2.24
CA SER A 33 -12.48 -10.09 1.45
C SER A 33 -13.17 -11.05 0.47
N GLU A 34 -14.41 -10.74 0.10
CA GLU A 34 -15.15 -11.50 -0.93
C GLU A 34 -14.52 -11.37 -2.33
N THR A 35 -13.68 -10.36 -2.54
CA THR A 35 -13.00 -10.11 -3.82
C THR A 35 -11.51 -9.96 -3.63
N PRO A 36 -10.67 -10.50 -4.55
CA PRO A 36 -9.23 -10.30 -4.53
C PRO A 36 -8.84 -8.88 -4.95
N LEU A 37 -7.61 -8.48 -4.74
CA LEU A 37 -7.01 -7.24 -5.25
C LEU A 37 -7.70 -5.95 -4.79
N LYS A 38 -8.49 -5.95 -3.73
CA LYS A 38 -9.30 -4.82 -3.27
C LYS A 38 -8.53 -3.49 -3.25
N ASN A 39 -7.34 -3.47 -2.65
CA ASN A 39 -6.52 -2.25 -2.58
C ASN A 39 -6.03 -1.75 -3.94
N LEU A 40 -5.90 -2.64 -4.94
CA LEU A 40 -5.49 -2.28 -6.29
C LEU A 40 -6.68 -1.83 -7.13
N GLN A 41 -7.84 -2.47 -6.95
CA GLN A 41 -9.08 -2.06 -7.60
C GLN A 41 -9.48 -0.61 -7.28
N ASP A 42 -9.09 -0.10 -6.12
CA ASP A 42 -9.34 1.29 -5.71
C ASP A 42 -8.43 2.32 -6.41
N LYS A 43 -7.46 1.90 -7.22
CA LYS A 43 -6.55 2.81 -7.93
C LYS A 43 -7.07 3.14 -9.32
N ALA A 44 -6.79 4.38 -9.77
CA ALA A 44 -7.05 4.80 -11.14
C ALA A 44 -5.86 4.43 -12.05
N PHE A 45 -4.68 4.89 -11.68
CA PHE A 45 -3.44 4.69 -12.44
C PHE A 45 -2.30 4.29 -11.53
N LEU A 46 -1.32 3.57 -12.10
CA LEU A 46 -0.07 3.22 -11.43
C LEU A 46 1.08 4.11 -11.91
N PHE A 47 1.99 4.42 -11.01
CA PHE A 47 3.21 5.17 -11.32
C PHE A 47 4.34 4.22 -11.76
N PRO A 48 5.36 4.71 -12.51
CA PRO A 48 5.55 6.07 -13.00
C PRO A 48 4.89 6.35 -14.36
N ASN A 49 4.44 5.33 -15.08
CA ASN A 49 4.00 5.38 -16.46
C ASN A 49 2.51 5.66 -16.66
N PHE A 50 1.75 5.86 -15.57
CA PHE A 50 0.31 6.08 -15.59
C PHE A 50 -0.51 4.96 -16.25
N GLN A 51 -0.02 3.72 -16.14
CA GLN A 51 -0.77 2.56 -16.59
C GLN A 51 -2.10 2.44 -15.84
N ASN A 52 -3.17 2.12 -16.55
CA ASN A 52 -4.48 1.91 -15.95
C ASN A 52 -4.41 0.75 -14.94
N ALA A 53 -4.84 0.99 -13.71
CA ALA A 53 -4.80 -0.01 -12.66
C ALA A 53 -5.72 -1.20 -12.97
N GLN A 54 -6.83 -0.99 -13.69
CA GLN A 54 -7.76 -2.05 -14.08
C GLN A 54 -7.10 -3.09 -15.00
N GLU A 55 -6.21 -2.68 -15.91
CA GLU A 55 -5.46 -3.62 -16.76
C GLU A 55 -4.62 -4.59 -15.93
N ILE A 56 -3.98 -4.10 -14.87
CA ILE A 56 -3.18 -4.93 -13.96
C ILE A 56 -4.08 -5.82 -13.08
N VAL A 57 -5.25 -5.32 -12.68
CA VAL A 57 -6.27 -6.11 -11.96
C VAL A 57 -6.75 -7.27 -12.84
N ASP A 58 -7.03 -7.01 -14.10
CA ASP A 58 -7.53 -8.03 -15.07
C ASP A 58 -6.45 -9.10 -15.32
N ASP A 59 -5.19 -8.68 -15.55
CA ASP A 59 -4.05 -9.60 -15.74
C ASP A 59 -3.84 -10.51 -14.50
N LEU A 60 -3.80 -9.91 -13.31
CA LEU A 60 -3.63 -10.68 -12.08
C LEU A 60 -4.85 -11.59 -11.79
N SER A 61 -6.06 -11.12 -12.05
CA SER A 61 -7.27 -11.93 -11.89
C SER A 61 -7.28 -13.13 -12.84
N GLY A 62 -6.79 -12.93 -14.07
CA GLY A 62 -6.61 -14.03 -15.03
C GLY A 62 -5.67 -15.13 -14.54
N LYS A 63 -4.68 -14.80 -13.72
CA LYS A 63 -3.75 -15.77 -13.11
C LYS A 63 -4.42 -16.71 -12.10
N LEU A 64 -5.55 -16.31 -11.51
CA LEU A 64 -6.34 -17.18 -10.61
C LEU A 64 -6.97 -18.38 -11.32
N LEU A 65 -7.07 -18.34 -12.66
CA LEU A 65 -7.57 -19.43 -13.48
C LEU A 65 -6.52 -20.51 -13.76
N THR A 66 -5.30 -20.38 -13.21
CA THR A 66 -4.25 -21.39 -13.33
C THR A 66 -4.67 -22.68 -12.63
N ASP A 67 -4.59 -23.82 -13.33
CA ASP A 67 -4.85 -25.14 -12.74
C ASP A 67 -3.97 -25.36 -11.51
N GLY A 68 -4.56 -25.94 -10.47
CA GLY A 68 -3.86 -26.17 -9.19
C GLY A 68 -4.06 -25.06 -8.16
N ILE A 69 -4.76 -23.96 -8.49
CA ILE A 69 -5.15 -22.92 -7.54
C ILE A 69 -6.60 -23.14 -7.08
N THR A 70 -6.77 -23.26 -5.77
CA THR A 70 -8.08 -23.18 -5.11
C THR A 70 -8.20 -21.81 -4.44
N SER A 71 -9.11 -20.95 -4.93
CA SER A 71 -9.39 -19.65 -4.34
C SER A 71 -10.44 -19.77 -3.24
N ALA A 72 -10.09 -19.32 -2.02
CA ALA A 72 -10.93 -19.34 -0.83
C ALA A 72 -11.16 -17.89 -0.34
N PHE A 73 -12.16 -17.21 -0.92
CA PHE A 73 -12.51 -15.83 -0.59
C PHE A 73 -13.54 -15.74 0.53
N GLY A 74 -13.57 -14.63 1.28
CA GLY A 74 -14.40 -14.49 2.49
C GLY A 74 -13.88 -15.31 3.68
N ILE A 75 -12.63 -15.80 3.61
CA ILE A 75 -11.99 -16.63 4.64
C ILE A 75 -10.86 -15.84 5.31
N ASP A 76 -11.06 -15.51 6.58
CA ASP A 76 -10.07 -14.80 7.40
C ASP A 76 -9.29 -15.81 8.25
N ILE A 77 -8.03 -16.07 7.89
CA ILE A 77 -7.14 -16.93 8.66
C ILE A 77 -6.68 -16.20 9.91
N ALA A 78 -7.10 -16.71 11.06
CA ALA A 78 -6.85 -16.11 12.37
C ALA A 78 -5.58 -16.66 13.05
N ASP A 79 -5.21 -17.91 12.78
CA ASP A 79 -4.06 -18.56 13.43
C ASP A 79 -3.34 -19.53 12.48
N VAL A 80 -2.01 -19.64 12.66
CA VAL A 80 -1.14 -20.52 11.87
C VAL A 80 -0.12 -21.16 12.81
N LYS A 81 -0.13 -22.51 12.90
CA LYS A 81 0.71 -23.27 13.84
C LYS A 81 1.44 -24.41 13.16
N TRP A 82 2.71 -24.57 13.48
CA TRP A 82 3.52 -25.72 13.09
C TRP A 82 3.16 -26.96 13.92
N GLN A 83 2.90 -28.10 13.25
CA GLN A 83 2.52 -29.37 13.89
C GLN A 83 3.67 -30.41 13.89
N GLY A 84 4.89 -29.96 13.58
CA GLY A 84 6.07 -30.83 13.48
C GLY A 84 6.38 -31.32 12.07
N THR A 85 5.37 -31.58 11.25
CA THR A 85 5.50 -32.02 9.85
C THR A 85 4.77 -31.15 8.85
N GLU A 86 3.73 -30.45 9.29
CA GLU A 86 2.87 -29.62 8.43
C GLU A 86 2.40 -28.37 9.19
N TRP A 87 1.93 -27.40 8.47
CA TRP A 87 1.28 -26.19 9.01
C TRP A 87 -0.22 -26.40 9.11
N LYS A 88 -0.77 -26.11 10.29
CA LYS A 88 -2.20 -26.03 10.55
C LYS A 88 -2.64 -24.57 10.55
N LEU A 89 -3.61 -24.25 9.71
CA LEU A 89 -4.25 -22.94 9.66
C LEU A 89 -5.65 -23.04 10.23
N VAL A 90 -6.09 -22.01 10.96
CA VAL A 90 -7.43 -21.92 11.53
C VAL A 90 -8.03 -20.58 11.12
N ASP A 91 -9.22 -20.61 10.55
CA ASP A 91 -9.94 -19.38 10.20
C ASP A 91 -10.76 -18.83 11.38
N SER A 92 -11.36 -17.67 11.18
CA SER A 92 -12.20 -16.99 12.18
C SER A 92 -13.50 -17.75 12.53
N LYS A 93 -13.84 -18.80 11.78
CA LYS A 93 -14.99 -19.69 12.00
C LYS A 93 -14.56 -21.05 12.58
N GLU A 94 -13.32 -21.16 13.06
CA GLU A 94 -12.71 -22.38 13.62
C GLU A 94 -12.52 -23.53 12.62
N GLN A 95 -12.70 -23.28 11.31
CA GLN A 95 -12.38 -24.28 10.29
C GLN A 95 -10.87 -24.43 10.15
N THR A 96 -10.44 -25.68 9.92
CA THR A 96 -9.02 -26.03 9.90
C THR A 96 -8.58 -26.43 8.49
N TYR A 97 -7.37 -25.99 8.12
CA TYR A 97 -6.69 -26.32 6.86
C TYR A 97 -5.26 -26.76 7.17
N VAL A 98 -4.66 -27.54 6.29
CA VAL A 98 -3.28 -28.02 6.43
C VAL A 98 -2.48 -27.77 5.15
N ALA A 99 -1.17 -27.48 5.29
CA ALA A 99 -0.27 -27.27 4.18
C ALA A 99 1.17 -27.62 4.56
N ASP A 100 1.97 -28.01 3.56
CA ASP A 100 3.41 -28.30 3.72
C ASP A 100 4.21 -26.99 3.90
N ALA A 101 3.77 -25.89 3.27
CA ALA A 101 4.33 -24.56 3.44
C ALA A 101 3.24 -23.47 3.45
N VAL A 102 3.55 -22.33 4.06
CA VAL A 102 2.66 -21.17 4.16
C VAL A 102 3.38 -19.92 3.67
N LEU A 103 2.70 -19.14 2.83
CA LEU A 103 3.12 -17.80 2.43
C LEU A 103 2.22 -16.74 3.06
N LEU A 104 2.78 -15.86 3.87
CA LEU A 104 2.10 -14.67 4.36
C LEU A 104 2.22 -13.54 3.33
N ALA A 105 1.09 -13.19 2.69
CA ALA A 105 0.96 -12.07 1.76
C ALA A 105 -0.16 -11.11 2.22
N THR A 106 -0.28 -10.94 3.53
CA THR A 106 -1.38 -10.28 4.25
C THR A 106 -1.44 -8.75 4.10
N GLY A 107 -0.48 -8.19 3.40
CA GLY A 107 -0.51 -6.82 2.95
C GLY A 107 -0.38 -5.78 4.06
N TYR A 108 -0.93 -4.60 3.80
CA TYR A 108 -0.86 -3.40 4.64
C TYR A 108 -2.24 -2.81 4.86
N GLN A 109 -2.33 -1.90 5.81
CA GLN A 109 -3.41 -0.95 5.94
C GLN A 109 -2.86 0.47 5.81
N VAL A 110 -3.70 1.42 5.40
CA VAL A 110 -3.31 2.84 5.42
C VAL A 110 -3.39 3.37 6.85
N PHE A 111 -2.56 4.37 7.13
CA PHE A 111 -2.61 5.09 8.39
C PHE A 111 -3.99 5.77 8.54
N ASP A 112 -4.60 5.63 9.70
CA ASP A 112 -5.84 6.30 10.03
C ASP A 112 -5.59 7.79 10.29
N ALA A 113 -6.02 8.64 9.35
CA ALA A 113 -5.81 10.08 9.41
C ALA A 113 -6.54 10.78 10.58
N HIS A 114 -7.55 10.14 11.19
CA HIS A 114 -8.21 10.68 12.40
C HIS A 114 -7.23 10.77 13.58
N ARG A 115 -6.16 9.99 13.60
CA ARG A 115 -5.11 10.07 14.62
C ARG A 115 -4.26 11.35 14.54
N LYS A 116 -4.46 12.17 13.48
CA LYS A 116 -3.82 13.48 13.27
C LYS A 116 -4.86 14.58 13.33
N GLU A 117 -5.46 14.75 14.52
CA GLU A 117 -6.54 15.71 14.77
C GLU A 117 -6.18 17.13 14.34
N GLU A 118 -4.91 17.53 14.48
CA GLU A 118 -4.39 18.84 14.06
C GLU A 118 -4.50 19.10 12.55
N LEU A 119 -4.73 18.06 11.72
CA LEU A 119 -4.95 18.19 10.30
C LEU A 119 -6.43 18.25 9.91
N GLY A 120 -7.34 17.92 10.84
CA GLY A 120 -8.78 18.11 10.69
C GLY A 120 -9.49 17.12 9.76
N TYR A 121 -8.91 15.94 9.48
CA TYR A 121 -9.60 14.87 8.74
C TYR A 121 -10.85 14.41 9.51
N GLY A 122 -11.97 14.27 8.79
CA GLY A 122 -13.28 13.96 9.41
C GLY A 122 -13.96 15.14 10.14
N ILE A 123 -13.25 16.27 10.30
CA ILE A 123 -13.77 17.50 10.93
C ILE A 123 -13.99 18.58 9.87
N TYR A 124 -13.00 18.85 9.03
CA TYR A 124 -13.07 19.85 7.98
C TYR A 124 -13.39 19.17 6.65
N LYS A 125 -14.51 19.53 6.02
CA LYS A 125 -14.96 18.90 4.76
C LYS A 125 -13.96 19.01 3.61
N GLY A 126 -13.09 20.02 3.61
CA GLY A 126 -12.04 20.20 2.62
C GLY A 126 -10.76 19.37 2.88
N VAL A 127 -10.71 18.57 3.95
CA VAL A 127 -9.58 17.68 4.26
C VAL A 127 -9.92 16.24 3.91
N ILE A 128 -9.17 15.66 2.99
CA ILE A 128 -9.37 14.32 2.45
C ILE A 128 -8.05 13.53 2.47
N THR A 129 -8.12 12.23 2.32
CA THR A 129 -6.92 11.38 2.20
C THR A 129 -6.51 11.18 0.73
N SER A 130 -5.30 10.65 0.53
CA SER A 130 -4.85 10.21 -0.79
C SER A 130 -5.72 9.10 -1.38
N LEU A 131 -6.44 8.33 -0.56
CA LEU A 131 -7.41 7.33 -1.02
C LEU A 131 -8.67 7.99 -1.56
N ASP A 132 -9.20 9.00 -0.86
CA ASP A 132 -10.38 9.75 -1.30
C ASP A 132 -10.08 10.45 -2.63
N MET A 133 -8.90 11.08 -2.74
CA MET A 133 -8.44 11.70 -4.00
C MET A 133 -8.32 10.67 -5.13
N GLU A 134 -7.82 9.46 -4.85
CA GLU A 134 -7.73 8.39 -5.84
C GLU A 134 -9.11 8.00 -6.40
N GLN A 135 -10.12 7.92 -5.52
CA GLN A 135 -11.51 7.67 -5.95
C GLN A 135 -12.06 8.81 -6.79
N MET A 136 -11.82 10.06 -6.41
CA MET A 136 -12.23 11.22 -7.21
C MET A 136 -11.60 11.20 -8.60
N ILE A 137 -10.31 10.91 -8.70
CA ILE A 137 -9.57 10.77 -9.97
C ILE A 137 -10.16 9.64 -10.82
N LYS A 138 -10.38 8.48 -10.22
CA LYS A 138 -10.92 7.29 -10.90
C LYS A 138 -12.29 7.53 -11.51
N HIS A 139 -13.16 8.26 -10.80
CA HIS A 139 -14.50 8.57 -11.27
C HIS A 139 -14.55 9.82 -12.17
N GLY A 140 -13.43 10.51 -12.41
CA GLY A 140 -13.37 11.73 -13.19
C GLY A 140 -14.17 12.89 -12.60
N LYS A 141 -14.33 12.90 -11.24
CA LYS A 141 -15.17 13.89 -10.56
C LYS A 141 -14.44 14.38 -9.31
N ILE A 142 -13.62 15.43 -9.49
CA ILE A 142 -12.87 16.08 -8.41
C ILE A 142 -13.64 17.32 -7.98
N LEU A 143 -14.23 17.29 -6.77
CA LEU A 143 -15.07 18.37 -6.24
C LEU A 143 -14.59 18.80 -4.85
N ASN A 144 -14.74 20.09 -4.56
CA ASN A 144 -14.50 20.65 -3.24
C ASN A 144 -15.67 20.35 -2.26
N ALA A 145 -15.55 20.86 -1.04
CA ALA A 145 -16.56 20.67 0.02
C ALA A 145 -17.97 21.23 -0.34
N ASN A 146 -18.04 22.15 -1.29
CA ASN A 146 -19.29 22.78 -1.72
C ASN A 146 -19.89 22.12 -2.99
N GLY A 147 -19.19 21.13 -3.55
CA GLY A 147 -19.62 20.47 -4.79
C GLY A 147 -19.15 21.15 -6.09
N ASP A 148 -18.26 22.13 -5.99
CA ASP A 148 -17.68 22.86 -7.13
C ASP A 148 -16.31 22.28 -7.50
N GLU A 149 -15.85 22.58 -8.74
CA GLU A 149 -14.46 22.30 -9.12
C GLU A 149 -13.48 23.12 -8.27
N PRO A 150 -12.48 22.46 -7.62
CA PRO A 150 -11.51 23.16 -6.80
C PRO A 150 -10.57 24.02 -7.65
N LYS A 151 -10.24 25.19 -7.15
CA LYS A 151 -9.26 26.11 -7.75
C LYS A 151 -7.85 25.85 -7.25
N ARG A 152 -7.73 25.29 -6.06
CA ARG A 152 -6.44 24.97 -5.44
C ARG A 152 -6.53 23.67 -4.63
N ILE A 153 -5.59 22.75 -4.89
CA ILE A 153 -5.42 21.50 -4.16
C ILE A 153 -4.01 21.43 -3.60
N THR A 154 -3.91 21.08 -2.31
CA THR A 154 -2.62 20.95 -1.62
C THR A 154 -2.44 19.53 -1.14
N PHE A 155 -1.31 18.91 -1.47
CA PHE A 155 -0.92 17.58 -1.03
C PHE A 155 0.08 17.68 0.12
N LEU A 156 -0.24 17.10 1.29
CA LEU A 156 0.66 17.05 2.44
C LEU A 156 1.28 15.67 2.57
N GLN A 157 2.60 15.61 2.48
CA GLN A 157 3.40 14.39 2.57
C GLN A 157 3.55 13.86 4.00
N CYS A 158 3.87 12.57 4.11
CA CYS A 158 4.28 11.89 5.34
C CYS A 158 3.26 11.93 6.48
N VAL A 159 1.96 11.85 6.17
CA VAL A 159 0.92 11.77 7.21
C VAL A 159 0.93 10.36 7.82
N GLY A 160 1.30 10.25 9.08
CA GLY A 160 1.41 8.97 9.80
C GLY A 160 2.63 8.12 9.43
N SER A 161 3.65 8.70 8.76
CA SER A 161 4.96 8.09 8.58
C SER A 161 6.05 9.16 8.73
N ARG A 162 7.27 8.75 9.15
CA ARG A 162 8.34 9.68 9.57
C ARG A 162 7.84 10.68 10.63
N ASP A 163 7.01 10.16 11.52
CA ASP A 163 6.24 10.96 12.47
C ASP A 163 6.34 10.35 13.87
N GLU A 164 7.00 11.10 14.76
CA GLU A 164 7.25 10.68 16.13
C GLU A 164 5.94 10.54 16.93
N LYS A 165 4.98 11.45 16.73
CA LYS A 165 3.69 11.40 17.44
C LYS A 165 2.87 10.16 17.11
N SER A 166 2.98 9.65 15.89
CA SER A 166 2.29 8.42 15.49
C SER A 166 3.07 7.15 15.84
N GLY A 167 4.33 7.26 16.29
CA GLY A 167 5.23 6.15 16.55
C GLY A 167 5.80 5.51 15.29
N ASN A 168 5.52 6.04 14.10
CA ASN A 168 5.96 5.50 12.83
C ASN A 168 7.17 6.27 12.30
N HIS A 169 8.38 5.90 12.74
CA HIS A 169 9.63 6.59 12.35
C HIS A 169 10.08 6.23 10.93
N TYR A 170 9.57 5.16 10.35
CA TYR A 170 9.93 4.71 8.98
C TYR A 170 9.24 5.53 7.90
N CYS A 171 9.78 5.43 6.68
CA CYS A 171 9.19 6.00 5.47
C CYS A 171 8.27 4.99 4.79
N SER A 172 7.07 5.40 4.41
CA SER A 172 6.13 4.57 3.64
C SER A 172 6.51 4.43 2.16
N LYS A 173 7.67 4.91 1.73
CA LYS A 173 8.28 4.77 0.40
C LYS A 173 7.47 5.39 -0.75
N ILE A 174 6.15 5.17 -0.80
CA ILE A 174 5.32 5.51 -1.96
C ILE A 174 4.58 6.85 -1.86
N CYS A 175 4.57 7.52 -0.71
CA CYS A 175 3.80 8.77 -0.53
C CYS A 175 4.23 9.86 -1.53
N CYS A 176 5.54 10.04 -1.74
CA CYS A 176 6.07 11.06 -2.66
C CYS A 176 5.62 10.80 -4.10
N VAL A 177 5.81 9.59 -4.58
CA VAL A 177 5.43 9.22 -5.96
C VAL A 177 3.93 9.25 -6.17
N THR A 178 3.14 8.88 -5.15
CA THR A 178 1.67 8.95 -5.20
C THR A 178 1.19 10.39 -5.26
N ALA A 179 1.77 11.31 -4.48
CA ALA A 179 1.39 12.72 -4.52
C ALA A 179 1.71 13.35 -5.88
N VAL A 180 2.90 13.08 -6.43
CA VAL A 180 3.28 13.60 -7.76
C VAL A 180 2.34 13.05 -8.83
N LYS A 181 2.03 11.74 -8.80
CA LYS A 181 1.06 11.12 -9.72
C LYS A 181 -0.31 11.80 -9.61
N GLN A 182 -0.86 11.90 -8.39
CA GLN A 182 -2.19 12.49 -8.18
C GLN A 182 -2.23 13.98 -8.55
N ALA A 183 -1.17 14.74 -8.28
CA ALA A 183 -1.08 16.14 -8.70
C ALA A 183 -1.09 16.29 -10.24
N ILE A 184 -0.38 15.40 -10.96
CA ILE A 184 -0.43 15.35 -12.42
C ILE A 184 -1.84 15.01 -12.90
N GLU A 185 -2.51 14.00 -12.32
CA GLU A 185 -3.86 13.61 -12.72
C GLU A 185 -4.89 14.71 -12.45
N VAL A 186 -4.78 15.41 -11.31
CA VAL A 186 -5.58 16.61 -11.02
C VAL A 186 -5.37 17.66 -12.12
N ARG A 187 -4.13 17.96 -12.48
CA ARG A 187 -3.82 18.97 -13.51
C ARG A 187 -4.24 18.55 -14.92
N LYS A 188 -4.32 17.25 -15.20
CA LYS A 188 -4.89 16.73 -16.46
C LYS A 188 -6.42 16.93 -16.52
N GLN A 189 -7.12 16.61 -15.45
CA GLN A 189 -8.59 16.69 -15.38
C GLN A 189 -9.06 18.13 -15.19
N LEU A 190 -8.32 18.92 -14.38
CA LEU A 190 -8.64 20.31 -14.04
C LEU A 190 -7.44 21.24 -14.39
N PRO A 191 -7.26 21.62 -15.66
CA PRO A 191 -6.09 22.38 -16.10
C PRO A 191 -5.95 23.78 -15.48
N LYS A 192 -7.03 24.33 -14.91
CA LYS A 192 -7.03 25.63 -14.22
C LYS A 192 -6.79 25.52 -12.71
N CYS A 193 -6.82 24.32 -12.15
CA CYS A 193 -6.61 24.09 -10.72
C CYS A 193 -5.12 24.20 -10.38
N GLU A 194 -4.75 25.01 -9.40
CA GLU A 194 -3.40 25.04 -8.84
C GLU A 194 -3.16 23.80 -7.98
N ALA A 195 -2.05 23.10 -8.19
CA ALA A 195 -1.66 21.94 -7.39
C ALA A 195 -0.31 22.22 -6.70
N SER A 196 -0.24 21.98 -5.40
CA SER A 196 0.98 22.15 -4.62
C SER A 196 1.25 20.94 -3.74
N VAL A 197 2.54 20.57 -3.59
CA VAL A 197 2.99 19.45 -2.77
C VAL A 197 3.89 19.98 -1.66
N PHE A 198 3.48 19.79 -0.40
CA PHE A 198 4.28 20.08 0.79
C PHE A 198 5.04 18.86 1.24
N TYR A 199 6.35 18.97 1.36
CA TYR A 199 7.23 17.84 1.62
C TYR A 199 8.38 18.20 2.57
N MET A 200 8.91 17.20 3.27
CA MET A 200 10.16 17.31 4.03
C MET A 200 11.36 17.00 3.13
N ASP A 201 11.32 15.84 2.47
CA ASP A 201 12.24 15.36 1.44
C ASP A 201 11.44 14.63 0.37
N LEU A 202 11.74 14.86 -0.90
CA LEU A 202 11.18 14.08 -2.00
C LEU A 202 12.02 12.83 -2.24
N ARG A 203 11.38 11.67 -2.15
CA ARG A 203 12.02 10.38 -2.36
C ARG A 203 11.47 9.76 -3.65
N MET A 204 12.01 10.25 -4.76
CA MET A 204 11.63 9.90 -6.14
C MET A 204 12.79 9.14 -6.80
N TRP A 205 13.05 7.90 -6.36
CA TRP A 205 14.12 7.09 -6.87
C TRP A 205 13.61 5.89 -7.67
N GLY A 206 14.33 5.52 -8.71
CA GLY A 206 13.98 4.47 -9.65
C GLY A 206 13.76 5.02 -11.06
N GLN A 207 13.72 4.12 -12.02
CA GLN A 207 13.56 4.48 -13.42
C GLN A 207 12.18 5.11 -13.69
N GLY A 208 12.16 6.27 -14.34
CA GLY A 208 10.94 6.99 -14.71
C GLY A 208 10.38 7.92 -13.63
N PHE A 209 10.86 7.86 -12.37
CA PHE A 209 10.32 8.69 -11.30
C PHE A 209 10.83 10.13 -11.35
N GLU A 210 12.10 10.32 -11.71
CA GLU A 210 12.68 11.66 -11.87
C GLU A 210 12.02 12.40 -13.05
N GLU A 211 11.77 11.70 -14.15
CA GLU A 211 11.05 12.24 -15.31
C GLU A 211 9.62 12.60 -14.96
N MET A 212 8.96 11.79 -14.13
CA MET A 212 7.61 12.06 -13.65
C MET A 212 7.60 13.34 -12.79
N TYR A 213 8.57 13.50 -11.88
CA TYR A 213 8.72 14.70 -11.06
C TYR A 213 8.97 15.95 -11.90
N ARG A 214 9.90 15.90 -12.86
CA ARG A 214 10.18 17.00 -13.80
C ARG A 214 8.94 17.35 -14.63
N THR A 215 8.24 16.34 -15.13
CA THR A 215 6.98 16.51 -15.87
C THR A 215 5.91 17.21 -15.04
N ALA A 216 5.81 16.89 -13.74
CA ALA A 216 4.88 17.57 -12.84
C ALA A 216 5.16 19.08 -12.76
N GLN A 217 6.45 19.47 -12.66
CA GLN A 217 6.84 20.88 -12.58
C GLN A 217 6.71 21.60 -13.92
N GLU A 218 7.37 21.09 -14.96
CA GLU A 218 7.54 21.80 -16.23
C GLU A 218 6.26 21.78 -17.09
N ARG A 219 5.58 20.66 -17.15
CA ARG A 219 4.40 20.50 -18.02
C ARG A 219 3.10 20.83 -17.32
N TYR A 220 2.97 20.42 -16.05
CA TYR A 220 1.71 20.55 -15.31
C TYR A 220 1.74 21.69 -14.29
N GLY A 221 2.86 22.38 -14.10
CA GLY A 221 2.97 23.54 -13.21
C GLY A 221 2.68 23.21 -11.74
N VAL A 222 2.98 21.98 -11.31
CA VAL A 222 2.84 21.58 -9.90
C VAL A 222 3.91 22.29 -9.08
N SER A 223 3.51 22.99 -8.03
CA SER A 223 4.43 23.67 -7.11
C SER A 223 4.89 22.73 -6.01
N PHE A 224 6.16 22.81 -5.64
CA PHE A 224 6.75 22.01 -4.56
C PHE A 224 7.29 22.93 -3.47
N VAL A 225 6.73 22.79 -2.25
CA VAL A 225 7.10 23.62 -1.08
C VAL A 225 7.77 22.73 -0.05
N ARG A 226 9.04 23.00 0.25
CA ARG A 226 9.76 22.26 1.29
C ARG A 226 9.39 22.82 2.66
N GLY A 227 8.53 22.10 3.39
CA GLY A 227 8.06 22.52 4.70
C GLY A 227 7.03 21.54 5.26
N ARG A 228 6.77 21.68 6.54
CA ARG A 228 5.67 20.96 7.23
C ARG A 228 4.51 21.92 7.45
N ILE A 229 3.30 21.47 7.18
CA ILE A 229 2.11 22.20 7.63
C ILE A 229 2.03 22.06 9.15
N SER A 230 2.08 23.20 9.84
CA SER A 230 2.02 23.26 11.31
C SER A 230 0.59 23.34 11.82
N GLU A 231 -0.31 23.86 11.02
CA GLU A 231 -1.71 24.06 11.39
C GLU A 231 -2.60 24.01 10.14
N ALA A 232 -3.74 23.32 10.26
CA ALA A 232 -4.83 23.37 9.31
C ALA A 232 -6.10 23.85 10.05
N ALA A 233 -6.84 24.79 9.47
CA ALA A 233 -8.06 25.33 10.06
C ALA A 233 -9.14 25.55 8.99
N ALA A 234 -10.39 25.22 9.28
CA ALA A 234 -11.49 25.51 8.37
C ALA A 234 -11.72 27.00 8.25
N THR A 235 -12.03 27.45 7.05
CA THR A 235 -12.52 28.81 6.79
C THR A 235 -14.04 28.82 6.67
N PHE A 236 -14.65 29.99 6.83
CA PHE A 236 -16.11 30.16 6.78
C PHE A 236 -16.72 29.69 5.44
N ASP A 237 -15.98 29.81 4.35
CA ASP A 237 -16.40 29.41 2.99
C ASP A 237 -16.11 27.94 2.64
N GLY A 238 -15.78 27.13 3.64
CA GLY A 238 -15.57 25.69 3.48
C GLY A 238 -14.19 25.29 2.95
N ARG A 239 -13.27 26.26 2.76
CA ARG A 239 -11.86 25.99 2.41
C ARG A 239 -11.03 25.67 3.64
N VAL A 240 -9.78 25.29 3.43
CA VAL A 240 -8.82 24.99 4.49
C VAL A 240 -7.67 26.02 4.45
N GLN A 241 -7.48 26.74 5.57
CA GLN A 241 -6.32 27.61 5.75
C GLN A 241 -5.17 26.79 6.32
N LEU A 242 -4.01 26.96 5.71
CA LEU A 242 -2.77 26.26 6.06
C LEU A 242 -1.72 27.25 6.54
N LYS A 243 -1.03 26.89 7.62
CA LYS A 243 0.19 27.57 8.06
C LYS A 243 1.38 26.62 7.93
N SER A 244 2.45 27.11 7.36
CA SER A 244 3.69 26.38 7.14
C SER A 244 4.88 27.34 7.20
N GLU A 245 6.07 26.78 7.13
CA GLU A 245 7.30 27.49 6.79
C GLU A 245 7.82 26.92 5.47
N ASP A 246 8.14 27.79 4.51
CA ASP A 246 8.98 27.41 3.37
C ASP A 246 10.42 27.40 3.83
N THR A 247 10.98 26.23 4.09
CA THR A 247 12.33 26.08 4.63
C THR A 247 13.45 26.39 3.61
N LEU A 248 13.15 26.49 2.31
CA LEU A 248 14.10 26.91 1.31
C LEU A 248 14.17 28.44 1.24
N MET A 249 13.04 29.12 1.39
CA MET A 249 12.96 30.56 1.41
C MET A 249 13.23 31.15 2.81
N GLY A 250 13.14 30.33 3.87
CA GLY A 250 13.24 30.80 5.26
C GLY A 250 12.09 31.72 5.68
N LEU A 251 10.91 31.58 5.07
CA LEU A 251 9.77 32.47 5.26
C LEU A 251 8.52 31.71 5.74
N PRO A 252 7.74 32.31 6.66
CA PRO A 252 6.44 31.76 7.02
C PRO A 252 5.49 31.84 5.83
N LEU A 253 4.74 30.78 5.61
CA LEU A 253 3.74 30.68 4.56
C LEU A 253 2.35 30.49 5.15
N LYS A 254 1.41 31.34 4.71
CA LYS A 254 -0.02 31.21 4.99
C LYS A 254 -0.78 31.17 3.68
N MET A 255 -1.53 30.11 3.45
CA MET A 255 -2.33 29.94 2.24
C MET A 255 -3.67 29.31 2.54
N THR A 256 -4.59 29.39 1.57
CA THR A 256 -5.90 28.74 1.63
C THR A 256 -6.03 27.81 0.44
N THR A 257 -6.52 26.60 0.67
CA THR A 257 -6.76 25.59 -0.35
C THR A 257 -8.21 25.10 -0.32
N ASP A 258 -8.76 24.68 -1.45
CA ASP A 258 -10.11 24.11 -1.52
C ASP A 258 -10.12 22.67 -1.02
N LEU A 259 -9.04 21.93 -1.30
CA LEU A 259 -8.81 20.58 -0.76
C LEU A 259 -7.40 20.46 -0.21
N LEU A 260 -7.28 19.90 0.99
CA LEU A 260 -6.04 19.41 1.58
C LEU A 260 -6.03 17.89 1.50
N VAL A 261 -5.13 17.32 0.73
CA VAL A 261 -4.96 15.88 0.54
C VAL A 261 -3.87 15.35 1.45
N LEU A 262 -4.24 14.53 2.41
CA LEU A 262 -3.31 13.89 3.34
C LEU A 262 -2.71 12.64 2.70
N MET A 263 -1.41 12.66 2.42
CA MET A 263 -0.68 11.52 1.87
C MET A 263 -0.39 10.52 2.98
N VAL A 264 -1.40 9.70 3.29
CA VAL A 264 -1.36 8.73 4.39
C VAL A 264 -0.34 7.62 4.16
N GLY A 265 0.38 7.25 5.22
CA GLY A 265 1.39 6.20 5.20
C GLY A 265 0.81 4.79 5.14
N MET A 266 1.69 3.81 4.99
CA MET A 266 1.38 2.38 5.11
C MET A 266 1.75 1.87 6.50
N GLU A 267 0.86 1.12 7.14
CA GLU A 267 1.11 0.36 8.37
C GLU A 267 0.93 -1.13 8.10
N ALA A 268 1.54 -1.98 8.91
CA ALA A 268 1.24 -3.41 8.88
C ALA A 268 -0.25 -3.63 9.15
N SER A 269 -0.92 -4.47 8.35
CA SER A 269 -2.34 -4.76 8.53
C SER A 269 -2.61 -5.45 9.87
N CYS A 270 -3.86 -5.40 10.35
CA CYS A 270 -4.24 -6.11 11.57
C CYS A 270 -3.94 -7.61 11.45
N GLY A 271 -4.20 -8.23 10.28
CA GLY A 271 -3.88 -9.64 10.02
C GLY A 271 -2.37 -9.90 10.04
N THR A 272 -1.56 -9.00 9.45
CA THR A 272 -0.09 -9.08 9.52
C THR A 272 0.41 -9.07 10.97
N LYS A 273 -0.10 -8.13 11.79
CA LYS A 273 0.28 -8.04 13.22
C LYS A 273 -0.14 -9.28 14.01
N ALA A 274 -1.35 -9.78 13.78
CA ALA A 274 -1.89 -10.95 14.47
C ALA A 274 -1.09 -12.22 14.14
N LEU A 275 -0.89 -12.51 12.86
CA LEU A 275 -0.14 -13.69 12.42
C LEU A 275 1.37 -13.58 12.75
N GLY A 276 1.94 -12.37 12.66
CA GLY A 276 3.30 -12.12 13.09
C GLY A 276 3.54 -12.48 14.56
N LYS A 277 2.58 -12.13 15.43
CA LYS A 277 2.61 -12.46 16.85
C LYS A 277 2.37 -13.96 17.11
N SER A 278 1.37 -14.56 16.46
CA SER A 278 1.03 -15.97 16.60
C SER A 278 2.18 -16.90 16.19
N CYS A 279 2.88 -16.56 15.10
CA CYS A 279 4.01 -17.34 14.58
C CYS A 279 5.37 -16.94 15.21
N ASP A 280 5.42 -15.97 16.13
CA ASP A 280 6.65 -15.43 16.72
C ASP A 280 7.66 -14.92 15.64
N ILE A 281 7.15 -14.14 14.69
CA ILE A 281 7.92 -13.53 13.59
C ILE A 281 7.62 -12.03 13.43
N SER A 282 7.10 -11.39 14.48
CA SER A 282 6.88 -9.94 14.49
C SER A 282 8.22 -9.20 14.40
N GLY A 283 8.31 -8.28 13.46
CA GLY A 283 9.39 -7.32 13.34
C GLY A 283 8.97 -5.93 13.80
N ASP A 284 9.78 -4.94 13.44
CA ASP A 284 9.54 -3.55 13.78
C ASP A 284 8.20 -3.06 13.22
N TYR A 285 7.51 -2.23 13.98
CA TYR A 285 6.22 -1.62 13.64
C TYR A 285 5.10 -2.65 13.29
N GLY A 286 5.28 -3.92 13.68
CA GLY A 286 4.33 -5.00 13.43
C GLY A 286 4.39 -5.59 12.01
N PHE A 287 5.39 -5.25 11.21
CA PHE A 287 5.68 -5.95 9.96
C PHE A 287 6.30 -7.33 10.25
N ILE A 288 6.25 -8.23 9.28
CA ILE A 288 6.86 -9.56 9.40
C ILE A 288 8.38 -9.42 9.30
N ARG A 289 9.07 -10.01 10.28
CA ARG A 289 10.52 -10.13 10.30
C ARG A 289 10.97 -11.29 9.42
N THR A 290 12.00 -11.05 8.61
CA THR A 290 12.68 -12.06 7.80
C THR A 290 14.07 -12.36 8.34
N VAL A 291 14.64 -13.48 7.93
CA VAL A 291 15.96 -13.95 8.41
C VAL A 291 17.06 -12.94 8.08
N ASN A 292 17.09 -12.50 6.84
CA ASN A 292 18.05 -11.50 6.37
C ASN A 292 17.46 -10.73 5.18
N PRO A 293 17.24 -9.42 5.30
CA PRO A 293 16.61 -8.62 4.25
C PRO A 293 17.44 -8.48 2.97
N HIS A 294 18.70 -8.90 2.97
CA HIS A 294 19.59 -8.85 1.81
C HIS A 294 19.72 -10.19 1.07
N LEU A 295 19.62 -11.32 1.77
CA LEU A 295 19.89 -12.65 1.21
C LEU A 295 18.68 -13.58 1.29
N TYR A 296 17.92 -13.52 2.39
CA TYR A 296 16.81 -14.43 2.69
C TYR A 296 15.55 -13.65 3.06
N ASP A 297 15.23 -12.67 2.21
CA ASP A 297 14.18 -11.68 2.52
C ASP A 297 12.75 -12.25 2.50
N ASN A 298 12.56 -13.46 1.99
CA ASN A 298 11.26 -14.14 2.03
C ASN A 298 11.15 -15.21 3.11
N GLU A 299 12.24 -15.55 3.79
CA GLU A 299 12.27 -16.57 4.83
C GLU A 299 12.05 -15.95 6.22
N THR A 300 11.19 -16.57 7.04
CA THR A 300 10.87 -16.06 8.39
C THR A 300 11.73 -16.70 9.50
N GLY A 301 12.57 -17.70 9.16
CA GLY A 301 13.31 -18.50 10.11
C GLY A 301 12.49 -19.64 10.75
N LYS A 302 11.22 -19.79 10.39
CA LYS A 302 10.38 -20.93 10.73
C LYS A 302 10.32 -21.86 9.52
N PRO A 303 10.53 -23.18 9.66
CA PRO A 303 10.52 -24.11 8.53
C PRO A 303 9.21 -24.03 7.74
N GLY A 304 9.29 -23.83 6.42
CA GLY A 304 8.11 -23.79 5.54
C GLY A 304 7.20 -22.56 5.72
N LEU A 305 7.60 -21.53 6.49
CA LEU A 305 6.85 -20.29 6.63
C LEU A 305 7.59 -19.12 5.95
N PHE A 306 6.93 -18.50 5.00
CA PHE A 306 7.48 -17.46 4.13
C PHE A 306 6.63 -16.19 4.20
N ALA A 307 7.21 -15.07 3.76
CA ALA A 307 6.51 -13.79 3.68
C ALA A 307 6.84 -13.07 2.35
N ALA A 308 5.83 -12.42 1.76
CA ALA A 308 6.02 -11.61 0.55
C ALA A 308 5.16 -10.36 0.52
N GLY A 309 5.66 -9.33 -0.14
CA GLY A 309 4.98 -8.07 -0.35
C GLY A 309 4.93 -7.18 0.88
N THR A 310 3.90 -6.36 0.94
CA THR A 310 3.80 -5.26 1.91
C THR A 310 3.58 -5.68 3.35
N CYS A 311 3.39 -6.95 3.64
CA CYS A 311 3.39 -7.46 5.02
C CYS A 311 4.77 -7.40 5.68
N LYS A 312 5.86 -7.30 4.90
CA LYS A 312 7.23 -7.16 5.40
C LYS A 312 7.65 -5.70 5.59
N ARG A 313 7.24 -4.83 4.69
CA ARG A 313 7.55 -3.37 4.65
C ARG A 313 6.77 -2.67 3.55
N PRO A 314 6.68 -1.33 3.54
CA PRO A 314 6.10 -0.59 2.44
C PRO A 314 6.79 -0.89 1.08
N MET A 315 5.98 -1.22 0.06
CA MET A 315 6.41 -1.57 -1.29
C MET A 315 5.42 -1.04 -2.33
N SER A 316 5.89 -0.83 -3.56
CA SER A 316 5.03 -0.61 -4.72
C SER A 316 4.38 -1.93 -5.19
N VAL A 317 3.47 -1.84 -6.15
CA VAL A 317 2.86 -3.03 -6.78
C VAL A 317 3.93 -3.87 -7.49
N SER A 318 4.80 -3.22 -8.27
CA SER A 318 5.90 -3.89 -8.98
C SER A 318 6.91 -4.54 -8.03
N ASP A 319 7.29 -3.85 -6.94
CA ASP A 319 8.15 -4.44 -5.91
C ASP A 319 7.49 -5.69 -5.31
N SER A 320 6.19 -5.62 -4.97
CA SER A 320 5.46 -6.73 -4.36
C SER A 320 5.35 -7.95 -5.29
N ILE A 321 5.17 -7.72 -6.59
CA ILE A 321 5.15 -8.79 -7.60
C ILE A 321 6.54 -9.45 -7.72
N ASN A 322 7.61 -8.65 -7.79
CA ASN A 322 8.96 -9.19 -7.89
C ASN A 322 9.36 -9.95 -6.61
N ASP A 323 8.99 -9.45 -5.47
CA ASP A 323 9.19 -10.09 -4.17
C ASP A 323 8.43 -11.43 -4.06
N ALA A 324 7.22 -11.50 -4.60
CA ALA A 324 6.43 -12.73 -4.66
C ALA A 324 7.06 -13.81 -5.55
N ARG A 325 7.71 -13.40 -6.66
CA ARG A 325 8.47 -14.30 -7.54
C ARG A 325 9.64 -14.94 -6.81
N SER A 326 10.36 -14.13 -6.02
CA SER A 326 11.43 -14.62 -5.15
C SER A 326 10.91 -15.56 -4.08
N ALA A 327 9.78 -15.22 -3.42
CA ALA A 327 9.16 -16.08 -2.42
C ALA A 327 8.71 -17.43 -3.00
N ALA A 328 8.12 -17.43 -4.20
CA ALA A 328 7.69 -18.66 -4.86
C ALA A 328 8.88 -19.60 -5.17
N LEU A 329 10.03 -19.04 -5.55
CA LEU A 329 11.25 -19.81 -5.73
C LEU A 329 11.74 -20.41 -4.41
N ALA A 330 11.84 -19.61 -3.35
CA ALA A 330 12.25 -20.07 -2.02
C ALA A 330 11.33 -21.17 -1.46
N ILE A 331 10.02 -21.03 -1.68
CA ILE A 331 9.04 -22.05 -1.30
C ILE A 331 9.29 -23.35 -2.06
N ARG A 332 9.52 -23.28 -3.37
CA ARG A 332 9.78 -24.45 -4.20
C ARG A 332 11.05 -25.18 -3.76
N ASP A 333 12.13 -24.45 -3.52
CA ASP A 333 13.38 -25.03 -3.03
C ASP A 333 13.19 -25.73 -1.68
N TYR A 334 12.38 -25.14 -0.76
CA TYR A 334 12.02 -25.78 0.50
C TYR A 334 11.20 -27.06 0.27
N LEU A 335 10.19 -27.05 -0.60
CA LEU A 335 9.34 -28.22 -0.87
C LEU A 335 10.14 -29.38 -1.46
N ASP A 336 11.20 -29.10 -2.24
CA ASP A 336 12.09 -30.10 -2.80
C ASP A 336 12.93 -30.82 -1.71
N THR A 337 13.11 -30.21 -0.53
CA THR A 337 13.78 -30.84 0.62
C THR A 337 12.89 -31.80 1.40
N LEU A 338 11.57 -31.71 1.24
CA LEU A 338 10.62 -32.55 1.96
C LEU A 338 10.52 -33.94 1.31
N PRO A 339 10.35 -35.03 2.09
CA PRO A 339 10.12 -36.35 1.56
C PRO A 339 8.88 -36.38 0.65
N LEU A 340 8.91 -37.31 -0.33
CA LEU A 340 7.79 -37.53 -1.28
C LEU A 340 6.55 -38.06 -0.59
#